data_98606df1cbb9268e87c6dc7cf97244ef
#
_entry.id   98606df1cbb9268e87c6dc7cf97244ef
#
_cell.length_a   1.000
_cell.length_b   1.000
_cell.length_c   1.000
_cell.angle_alpha   90.00
_cell.angle_beta   90.00
_cell.angle_gamma   90.00
#
_symmetry.space_group_name_H-M   'P 1'
#
loop_
_entity.id
_entity.type
_entity.pdbx_description
1 polymer ?
#
loop_
_entity_poly.entity_id
_entity_poly.type
_entity_poly.pdbx_seq_one_letter_code
_entity_poly.pdbx_strand_id
1 'polypeptide(L)'
;MEKFCPTPLIKNNNDNFDLVENLNENDLLYSFGRLNVFHGQMGMFVRAMSYMLSHGADGLKQVSEDAVLNANYLRASLSSHLTPAFDGFCMHEILFSDDFLKDTGVETLDFAKAMIDEGYHPMTIYFPLVIHGALLVEPTETESKQSLDHFINTLCDLVERLKKDSDSFKAAPVFTPIRRLDETQAARKPVLRWKEEPLIAV
;
A
#
# COMPACT_ATOMS: atom_id res chain seq x y z
N MET A 1 -16.36 -1.09 -27.42
CA MET A 1 -15.16 -0.64 -26.63
C MET A 1 -13.86 -0.74 -27.43
N GLU A 2 -13.64 -1.82 -28.18
CA GLU A 2 -12.39 -2.08 -28.92
C GLU A 2 -11.91 -0.91 -29.79
N LYS A 3 -12.80 -0.26 -30.52
CA LYS A 3 -12.46 0.88 -31.40
C LYS A 3 -11.86 2.11 -30.70
N PHE A 4 -12.00 2.19 -29.36
CA PHE A 4 -11.46 3.30 -28.56
C PHE A 4 -10.14 2.93 -27.89
N CYS A 5 -9.72 1.68 -27.98
CA CYS A 5 -8.49 1.24 -27.34
C CYS A 5 -7.26 1.76 -28.09
N PRO A 6 -6.17 2.07 -27.36
CA PRO A 6 -4.89 2.39 -27.99
C PRO A 6 -4.25 1.14 -28.60
N THR A 7 -3.29 1.35 -29.49
CA THR A 7 -2.40 0.28 -29.97
C THR A 7 -1.14 0.15 -29.08
N PRO A 8 -0.49 -1.03 -29.05
CA PRO A 8 -0.81 -2.26 -29.80
C PRO A 8 -2.02 -2.99 -29.20
N LEU A 9 -2.76 -3.69 -30.04
CA LEU A 9 -3.88 -4.54 -29.64
C LEU A 9 -3.84 -5.88 -30.40
N ILE A 10 -4.51 -6.88 -29.83
CA ILE A 10 -4.59 -8.22 -30.44
C ILE A 10 -5.97 -8.39 -31.06
N LYS A 11 -6.01 -8.76 -32.34
CA LYS A 11 -7.23 -9.15 -33.04
C LYS A 11 -7.25 -10.66 -33.25
N ASN A 12 -8.40 -11.28 -32.98
CA ASN A 12 -8.63 -12.67 -33.29
C ASN A 12 -9.11 -12.79 -34.74
N ASN A 13 -8.43 -13.59 -35.55
CA ASN A 13 -8.68 -13.79 -36.95
C ASN A 13 -8.81 -15.32 -37.22
N ASN A 14 -9.98 -15.90 -36.98
CA ASN A 14 -10.27 -17.32 -37.23
C ASN A 14 -9.21 -18.26 -36.60
N ASP A 15 -9.10 -18.26 -35.29
CA ASP A 15 -8.16 -19.04 -34.47
C ASP A 15 -6.68 -18.59 -34.52
N ASN A 16 -6.36 -17.55 -35.30
CA ASN A 16 -5.07 -16.88 -35.22
C ASN A 16 -5.19 -15.52 -34.51
N PHE A 17 -4.13 -15.14 -33.84
CA PHE A 17 -4.05 -13.84 -33.14
C PHE A 17 -3.04 -12.94 -33.87
N ASP A 18 -3.52 -11.81 -34.41
CA ASP A 18 -2.69 -10.84 -35.09
C ASP A 18 -2.42 -9.65 -34.18
N LEU A 19 -1.15 -9.24 -34.09
CA LEU A 19 -0.76 -8.02 -33.40
C LEU A 19 -0.95 -6.81 -34.30
N VAL A 20 -1.85 -5.92 -33.93
CA VAL A 20 -2.11 -4.66 -34.66
C VAL A 20 -1.37 -3.53 -33.95
N GLU A 21 -0.31 -3.06 -34.60
CA GLU A 21 0.51 -1.96 -34.09
C GLU A 21 0.05 -0.59 -34.56
N ASN A 22 -0.44 -0.53 -35.79
CA ASN A 22 -0.88 0.71 -36.42
C ASN A 22 -2.35 0.61 -36.83
N LEU A 23 -3.08 1.68 -36.61
CA LEU A 23 -4.48 1.81 -37.01
C LEU A 23 -4.57 2.50 -38.36
N ASN A 24 -5.62 2.16 -39.15
CA ASN A 24 -5.95 2.91 -40.33
C ASN A 24 -6.64 4.25 -39.97
N GLU A 25 -6.81 5.13 -40.99
CA GLU A 25 -7.39 6.47 -40.78
C GLU A 25 -8.80 6.44 -40.18
N ASN A 26 -9.61 5.45 -40.50
CA ASN A 26 -10.97 5.32 -39.96
C ASN A 26 -10.97 4.89 -38.50
N ASP A 27 -10.05 4.05 -38.09
CA ASP A 27 -9.90 3.62 -36.69
C ASP A 27 -9.33 4.76 -35.83
N LEU A 28 -8.46 5.60 -36.36
CA LEU A 28 -7.91 6.79 -35.69
C LEU A 28 -8.96 7.85 -35.35
N LEU A 29 -10.15 7.82 -35.98
CA LEU A 29 -11.26 8.72 -35.58
C LEU A 29 -11.74 8.50 -34.15
N TYR A 30 -11.50 7.33 -33.59
CA TYR A 30 -12.00 6.94 -32.26
C TYR A 30 -10.89 6.62 -31.26
N SER A 31 -9.75 6.16 -31.73
CA SER A 31 -8.59 5.84 -30.91
C SER A 31 -7.53 6.93 -31.04
N PHE A 32 -6.85 7.24 -29.95
CA PHE A 32 -5.70 8.15 -29.98
C PHE A 32 -4.41 7.46 -30.49
N GLY A 33 -4.48 6.24 -30.98
CA GLY A 33 -3.37 5.53 -31.59
C GLY A 33 -2.44 4.85 -30.58
N ARG A 34 -1.15 4.88 -30.85
CA ARG A 34 -0.16 4.15 -30.06
C ARG A 34 0.16 4.88 -28.74
N LEU A 35 -0.04 4.18 -27.62
CA LEU A 35 0.24 4.72 -26.30
C LEU A 35 1.72 4.59 -25.90
N ASN A 36 2.34 3.44 -26.23
CA ASN A 36 3.72 3.11 -25.85
C ASN A 36 4.52 2.61 -27.04
N VAL A 37 5.84 2.78 -26.97
CA VAL A 37 6.77 2.26 -27.99
C VAL A 37 7.16 0.80 -27.80
N PHE A 38 6.80 0.20 -26.66
CA PHE A 38 7.08 -1.21 -26.33
C PHE A 38 5.79 -1.96 -25.94
N HIS A 39 5.84 -3.27 -25.92
CA HIS A 39 4.66 -4.15 -25.75
C HIS A 39 4.31 -4.49 -24.30
N GLY A 40 4.95 -3.85 -23.34
CA GLY A 40 4.72 -4.04 -21.92
C GLY A 40 5.93 -4.65 -21.18
N GLN A 41 5.78 -4.78 -19.87
CA GLN A 41 6.83 -5.25 -18.97
C GLN A 41 6.80 -6.80 -18.90
N MET A 42 7.49 -7.48 -19.82
CA MET A 42 7.48 -8.95 -19.90
C MET A 42 7.86 -9.64 -18.59
N GLY A 43 8.78 -9.07 -17.81
CA GLY A 43 9.11 -9.61 -16.49
C GLY A 43 7.91 -9.63 -15.54
N MET A 44 7.04 -8.64 -15.62
CA MET A 44 5.80 -8.60 -14.81
C MET A 44 4.79 -9.63 -15.29
N PHE A 45 4.66 -9.83 -16.62
CA PHE A 45 3.77 -10.86 -17.16
C PHE A 45 4.20 -12.26 -16.73
N VAL A 46 5.51 -12.55 -16.77
CA VAL A 46 6.04 -13.83 -16.30
C VAL A 46 5.78 -14.03 -14.79
N ARG A 47 5.96 -13.00 -13.97
CA ARG A 47 5.64 -13.06 -12.54
C ARG A 47 4.16 -13.34 -12.30
N ALA A 48 3.28 -12.60 -12.95
CA ALA A 48 1.83 -12.79 -12.83
C ALA A 48 1.40 -14.18 -13.30
N MET A 49 1.92 -14.65 -14.43
CA MET A 49 1.65 -15.99 -14.95
C MET A 49 2.14 -17.07 -13.99
N SER A 50 3.34 -16.93 -13.44
CA SER A 50 3.89 -17.89 -12.48
C SER A 50 3.04 -17.98 -11.22
N TYR A 51 2.57 -16.84 -10.70
CA TYR A 51 1.66 -16.77 -9.55
C TYR A 51 0.33 -17.47 -9.86
N MET A 52 -0.30 -17.13 -10.98
CA MET A 52 -1.56 -17.76 -11.39
C MET A 52 -1.44 -19.27 -11.60
N LEU A 53 -0.34 -19.72 -12.20
CA LEU A 53 -0.11 -21.16 -12.42
C LEU A 53 0.17 -21.90 -11.10
N SER A 54 0.85 -21.26 -10.14
CA SER A 54 1.13 -21.89 -8.84
C SER A 54 -0.12 -22.08 -7.98
N HIS A 55 -1.12 -21.22 -8.12
CA HIS A 55 -2.36 -21.27 -7.34
C HIS A 55 -3.49 -22.01 -8.06
N GLY A 56 -3.57 -21.90 -9.39
CA GLY A 56 -4.74 -22.35 -10.15
C GLY A 56 -6.00 -21.56 -9.81
N ALA A 57 -7.13 -21.96 -10.38
CA ALA A 57 -8.40 -21.25 -10.18
C ALA A 57 -8.89 -21.29 -8.72
N ASP A 58 -8.82 -22.46 -8.08
CA ASP A 58 -9.26 -22.65 -6.70
C ASP A 58 -8.36 -21.90 -5.73
N GLY A 59 -7.04 -21.92 -5.96
CA GLY A 59 -6.08 -21.18 -5.14
C GLY A 59 -6.25 -19.67 -5.25
N LEU A 60 -6.53 -19.12 -6.43
CA LEU A 60 -6.81 -17.68 -6.59
C LEU A 60 -8.09 -17.25 -5.88
N LYS A 61 -9.11 -18.10 -5.86
CA LYS A 61 -10.32 -17.88 -5.06
C LYS A 61 -9.97 -17.87 -3.57
N GLN A 62 -9.23 -18.87 -3.10
CA GLN A 62 -8.81 -18.98 -1.71
C GLN A 62 -7.98 -17.77 -1.25
N VAL A 63 -7.04 -17.30 -2.05
CA VAL A 63 -6.26 -16.07 -1.80
C VAL A 63 -7.18 -14.88 -1.49
N SER A 64 -8.23 -14.69 -2.27
CA SER A 64 -9.18 -13.60 -2.08
C SER A 64 -10.00 -13.76 -0.80
N GLU A 65 -10.45 -14.98 -0.52
CA GLU A 65 -11.22 -15.31 0.70
C GLU A 65 -10.37 -15.12 1.96
N ASP A 66 -9.10 -15.55 1.93
CA ASP A 66 -8.17 -15.39 3.04
C ASP A 66 -7.83 -13.91 3.30
N ALA A 67 -7.63 -13.11 2.26
CA ALA A 67 -7.40 -11.68 2.41
C ALA A 67 -8.58 -10.97 3.10
N VAL A 68 -9.82 -11.28 2.70
CA VAL A 68 -11.03 -10.73 3.32
C VAL A 68 -11.18 -11.21 4.77
N LEU A 69 -10.90 -12.49 5.04
CA LEU A 69 -10.93 -13.05 6.39
C LEU A 69 -9.91 -12.35 7.30
N ASN A 70 -8.67 -12.19 6.84
CA ASN A 70 -7.59 -11.56 7.58
C ASN A 70 -7.93 -10.11 7.92
N ALA A 71 -8.44 -9.33 6.97
CA ALA A 71 -8.83 -7.95 7.20
C ALA A 71 -9.96 -7.84 8.26
N ASN A 72 -10.98 -8.70 8.19
CA ASN A 72 -12.06 -8.71 9.16
C ASN A 72 -11.63 -9.24 10.52
N TYR A 73 -10.65 -10.14 10.57
CA TYR A 73 -10.03 -10.59 11.82
C TYR A 73 -9.31 -9.44 12.53
N LEU A 74 -8.49 -8.66 11.79
CA LEU A 74 -7.86 -7.45 12.33
C LEU A 74 -8.90 -6.45 12.80
N ARG A 75 -9.94 -6.19 11.99
CA ARG A 75 -11.02 -5.28 12.36
C ARG A 75 -11.66 -5.67 13.68
N ALA A 76 -12.09 -6.93 13.82
CA ALA A 76 -12.75 -7.42 15.02
C ALA A 76 -11.84 -7.30 16.26
N SER A 77 -10.57 -7.63 16.11
CA SER A 77 -9.61 -7.65 17.23
C SER A 77 -9.17 -6.25 17.66
N LEU A 78 -9.09 -5.28 16.74
CA LEU A 78 -8.56 -3.95 17.01
C LEU A 78 -9.65 -2.90 17.33
N SER A 79 -10.94 -3.20 17.09
CA SER A 79 -12.02 -2.21 17.24
C SER A 79 -12.21 -1.66 18.66
N SER A 80 -11.65 -2.30 19.68
CA SER A 80 -11.64 -1.80 21.06
C SER A 80 -10.53 -0.80 21.35
N HIS A 81 -9.52 -0.70 20.48
CA HIS A 81 -8.34 0.15 20.64
C HIS A 81 -8.23 1.20 19.55
N LEU A 82 -8.53 0.85 18.31
CA LEU A 82 -8.56 1.74 17.16
C LEU A 82 -9.99 1.91 16.67
N THR A 83 -10.31 3.07 16.11
CA THR A 83 -11.66 3.40 15.64
C THR A 83 -11.81 3.05 14.16
N PRO A 84 -12.55 1.97 13.79
CA PRO A 84 -12.87 1.71 12.39
C PRO A 84 -13.62 2.89 11.79
N ALA A 85 -13.21 3.31 10.57
CA ALA A 85 -13.80 4.46 9.90
C ALA A 85 -15.24 4.20 9.41
N PHE A 86 -15.60 2.93 9.20
CA PHE A 86 -16.91 2.50 8.74
C PHE A 86 -17.42 1.29 9.52
N ASP A 87 -18.76 1.23 9.66
CA ASP A 87 -19.42 0.07 10.25
C ASP A 87 -19.48 -1.12 9.28
N GLY A 88 -19.73 -2.32 9.83
CA GLY A 88 -19.93 -3.54 9.03
C GLY A 88 -18.61 -4.24 8.66
N PHE A 89 -18.71 -5.22 7.77
CA PHE A 89 -17.55 -5.96 7.28
C PHE A 89 -16.78 -5.14 6.24
N CYS A 90 -15.46 -5.30 6.23
CA CYS A 90 -14.60 -4.78 5.17
C CYS A 90 -14.28 -5.87 4.13
N MET A 91 -13.75 -5.45 2.98
CA MET A 91 -13.17 -6.35 2.00
C MET A 91 -11.76 -6.78 2.44
N HIS A 92 -10.76 -6.66 1.61
CA HIS A 92 -9.39 -7.10 1.86
C HIS A 92 -8.54 -6.10 2.68
N GLU A 93 -9.09 -4.95 3.03
CA GLU A 93 -8.41 -3.90 3.80
C GLU A 93 -9.33 -3.31 4.86
N ILE A 94 -8.75 -2.86 5.96
CA ILE A 94 -9.44 -2.16 7.03
C ILE A 94 -8.93 -0.73 7.17
N LEU A 95 -9.85 0.21 7.26
CA LEU A 95 -9.58 1.62 7.46
C LEU A 95 -9.92 2.03 8.90
N PHE A 96 -8.95 2.62 9.58
CA PHE A 96 -9.15 3.26 10.88
C PHE A 96 -9.00 4.78 10.75
N SER A 97 -9.76 5.51 11.55
CA SER A 97 -9.56 6.95 11.77
C SER A 97 -8.54 7.19 12.89
N ASP A 98 -8.06 8.42 13.00
CA ASP A 98 -7.15 8.86 14.07
C ASP A 98 -7.88 9.26 15.37
N ASP A 99 -9.15 8.90 15.53
CA ASP A 99 -9.94 9.25 16.73
C ASP A 99 -9.30 8.75 18.04
N PHE A 100 -8.58 7.63 18.00
CA PHE A 100 -7.86 7.10 19.16
C PHE A 100 -6.64 7.94 19.57
N LEU A 101 -6.19 8.86 18.72
CA LEU A 101 -5.09 9.80 18.99
C LEU A 101 -5.58 11.12 19.59
N LYS A 102 -6.90 11.37 19.65
CA LYS A 102 -7.46 12.62 20.18
C LYS A 102 -6.94 12.90 21.57
N ASP A 103 -6.65 14.17 21.83
CA ASP A 103 -6.16 14.69 23.11
C ASP A 103 -4.78 14.17 23.57
N THR A 104 -4.10 13.35 22.77
CA THR A 104 -2.74 12.86 23.09
C THR A 104 -1.63 13.81 22.62
N GLY A 105 -1.93 14.68 21.66
CA GLY A 105 -0.96 15.53 20.98
C GLY A 105 -0.01 14.75 20.04
N VAL A 106 -0.36 13.50 19.69
CA VAL A 106 0.34 12.63 18.76
C VAL A 106 -0.45 12.57 17.46
N GLU A 107 0.22 12.66 16.32
CA GLU A 107 -0.38 12.56 14.99
C GLU A 107 -0.23 11.15 14.42
N THR A 108 -1.01 10.84 13.38
CA THR A 108 -0.94 9.56 12.66
C THR A 108 0.50 9.23 12.21
N LEU A 109 1.25 10.23 11.74
CA LEU A 109 2.66 10.06 11.35
C LEU A 109 3.52 9.61 12.54
N ASP A 110 3.31 10.16 13.73
CA ASP A 110 4.06 9.79 14.93
C ASP A 110 3.80 8.33 15.30
N PHE A 111 2.53 7.92 15.25
CA PHE A 111 2.13 6.54 15.50
C PHE A 111 2.77 5.58 14.48
N ALA A 112 2.75 5.92 13.19
CA ALA A 112 3.39 5.15 12.13
C ALA A 112 4.92 5.05 12.34
N LYS A 113 5.57 6.12 12.80
CA LYS A 113 7.01 6.10 13.13
C LYS A 113 7.30 5.20 14.34
N ALA A 114 6.43 5.16 15.35
CA ALA A 114 6.56 4.24 16.46
C ALA A 114 6.44 2.77 16.04
N MET A 115 5.60 2.46 15.06
CA MET A 115 5.51 1.11 14.49
C MET A 115 6.81 0.64 13.83
N ILE A 116 7.59 1.56 13.24
CA ILE A 116 8.91 1.23 12.68
C ILE A 116 9.85 0.73 13.77
N ASP A 117 9.82 1.34 14.95
CA ASP A 117 10.62 0.91 16.10
C ASP A 117 10.22 -0.48 16.63
N GLU A 118 8.98 -0.91 16.39
CA GLU A 118 8.51 -2.27 16.67
C GLU A 118 8.82 -3.26 15.53
N GLY A 119 9.53 -2.82 14.50
CA GLY A 119 9.96 -3.68 13.39
C GLY A 119 8.94 -3.85 12.27
N TYR A 120 7.88 -3.05 12.25
CA TYR A 120 6.87 -3.12 11.19
C TYR A 120 7.11 -2.07 10.11
N HIS A 121 6.82 -2.44 8.88
CA HIS A 121 6.55 -1.46 7.82
C HIS A 121 5.16 -0.87 8.10
N PRO A 122 5.03 0.43 8.36
CA PRO A 122 3.74 1.02 8.69
C PRO A 122 2.79 0.94 7.50
N MET A 123 1.50 0.84 7.82
CA MET A 123 0.42 0.87 6.83
C MET A 123 0.41 2.19 6.06
N THR A 124 -0.40 2.25 5.00
CA THR A 124 -0.73 3.50 4.31
C THR A 124 -1.42 4.46 5.27
N ILE A 125 -0.89 5.67 5.38
CA ILE A 125 -1.44 6.73 6.25
C ILE A 125 -1.94 7.91 5.43
N TYR A 126 -2.88 8.69 5.99
CA TYR A 126 -3.51 9.86 5.36
C TYR A 126 -4.23 9.57 4.04
N PHE A 127 -4.59 8.33 3.80
CA PHE A 127 -5.34 7.91 2.63
C PHE A 127 -6.36 6.82 3.02
N PRO A 128 -7.59 6.87 2.49
CA PRO A 128 -8.17 7.87 1.56
C PRO A 128 -8.45 9.22 2.24
N LEU A 129 -8.37 10.31 1.48
CA LEU A 129 -8.48 11.69 1.98
C LEU A 129 -9.84 12.03 2.61
N VAL A 130 -10.85 11.19 2.45
CA VAL A 130 -12.18 11.37 3.04
C VAL A 130 -12.23 11.07 4.54
N ILE A 131 -11.18 10.41 5.06
CA ILE A 131 -11.03 10.10 6.49
C ILE A 131 -9.83 10.85 7.03
N HIS A 132 -10.06 11.66 8.08
CA HIS A 132 -8.98 12.38 8.74
C HIS A 132 -8.01 11.39 9.40
N GLY A 133 -6.70 11.65 9.27
CA GLY A 133 -5.67 10.84 9.91
C GLY A 133 -5.71 9.35 9.59
N ALA A 134 -6.26 8.98 8.43
CA ALA A 134 -6.52 7.61 8.03
C ALA A 134 -5.31 6.67 8.20
N LEU A 135 -5.58 5.46 8.68
CA LEU A 135 -4.65 4.33 8.69
C LEU A 135 -5.32 3.17 7.94
N LEU A 136 -4.75 2.82 6.78
CA LEU A 136 -5.28 1.78 5.91
C LEU A 136 -4.40 0.54 6.00
N VAL A 137 -4.94 -0.54 6.57
CA VAL A 137 -4.22 -1.80 6.78
C VAL A 137 -4.74 -2.84 5.81
N GLU A 138 -3.84 -3.43 5.04
CA GLU A 138 -4.12 -4.48 4.06
C GLU A 138 -3.31 -5.73 4.42
N PRO A 139 -3.87 -6.65 5.23
CA PRO A 139 -3.26 -7.94 5.48
C PRO A 139 -3.52 -8.86 4.30
N THR A 140 -2.46 -9.27 3.62
CA THR A 140 -2.59 -10.18 2.48
C THR A 140 -2.82 -11.63 2.91
N GLU A 141 -3.11 -12.50 1.95
CA GLU A 141 -3.27 -13.94 2.15
C GLU A 141 -1.99 -14.63 2.67
N THR A 142 -0.84 -13.99 2.51
CA THR A 142 0.45 -14.54 2.97
C THR A 142 0.62 -14.45 4.48
N GLU A 143 -0.20 -13.65 5.16
CA GLU A 143 -0.12 -13.48 6.61
C GLU A 143 -0.73 -14.68 7.34
N SER A 144 0.07 -15.29 8.23
CA SER A 144 -0.42 -16.35 9.11
C SER A 144 -1.25 -15.76 10.27
N LYS A 145 -2.12 -16.58 10.86
CA LYS A 145 -2.82 -16.17 12.09
C LYS A 145 -1.85 -15.71 13.17
N GLN A 146 -0.70 -16.37 13.32
CA GLN A 146 0.31 -15.99 14.30
C GLN A 146 0.90 -14.61 14.02
N SER A 147 1.18 -14.27 12.75
CA SER A 147 1.66 -12.93 12.38
C SER A 147 0.61 -11.86 12.61
N LEU A 148 -0.66 -12.16 12.32
CA LEU A 148 -1.78 -11.27 12.61
C LEU A 148 -1.95 -11.03 14.12
N ASP A 149 -1.90 -12.09 14.92
CA ASP A 149 -1.99 -11.99 16.39
C ASP A 149 -0.84 -11.14 16.95
N HIS A 150 0.38 -11.32 16.43
CA HIS A 150 1.53 -10.52 16.84
C HIS A 150 1.33 -9.03 16.49
N PHE A 151 0.87 -8.76 15.25
CA PHE A 151 0.56 -7.40 14.82
C PHE A 151 -0.53 -6.74 15.69
N ILE A 152 -1.61 -7.46 15.98
CA ILE A 152 -2.69 -7.00 16.87
C ILE A 152 -2.14 -6.63 18.25
N ASN A 153 -1.37 -7.52 18.87
CA ASN A 153 -0.80 -7.29 20.19
C ASN A 153 0.11 -6.06 20.17
N THR A 154 0.97 -5.91 19.16
CA THR A 154 1.84 -4.75 19.02
C THR A 154 1.05 -3.44 18.91
N LEU A 155 -0.01 -3.40 18.11
CA LEU A 155 -0.85 -2.20 18.00
C LEU A 155 -1.58 -1.89 19.30
N CYS A 156 -2.11 -2.90 20.00
CA CYS A 156 -2.73 -2.73 21.30
C CYS A 156 -1.74 -2.18 22.33
N ASP A 157 -0.53 -2.73 22.39
CA ASP A 157 0.53 -2.27 23.28
C ASP A 157 0.97 -0.83 22.98
N LEU A 158 1.06 -0.48 21.68
CA LEU A 158 1.34 0.89 21.25
C LEU A 158 0.26 1.87 21.75
N VAL A 159 -1.02 1.51 21.57
CA VAL A 159 -2.13 2.36 22.06
C VAL A 159 -2.10 2.53 23.58
N GLU A 160 -1.79 1.46 24.32
CA GLU A 160 -1.66 1.55 25.79
C GLU A 160 -0.42 2.36 26.23
N ARG A 161 0.70 2.27 25.52
CA ARG A 161 1.89 3.09 25.73
C ARG A 161 1.61 4.56 25.45
N LEU A 162 0.89 4.85 24.37
CA LEU A 162 0.51 6.21 23.98
C LEU A 162 -0.21 6.95 25.11
N LYS A 163 -1.11 6.28 25.83
CA LYS A 163 -1.84 6.85 26.96
C LYS A 163 -0.94 7.23 28.14
N LYS A 164 0.25 6.65 28.23
CA LYS A 164 1.19 6.84 29.35
C LYS A 164 2.35 7.77 28.98
N ASP A 165 2.81 7.72 27.74
CA ASP A 165 4.00 8.43 27.27
C ASP A 165 3.84 8.81 25.78
N SER A 166 3.18 9.92 25.54
CA SER A 166 3.00 10.48 24.20
C SER A 166 4.29 11.06 23.60
N ASP A 167 5.25 11.47 24.44
CA ASP A 167 6.49 12.11 23.97
C ASP A 167 7.42 11.11 23.28
N SER A 168 7.40 9.84 23.71
CA SER A 168 8.15 8.79 23.02
C SER A 168 7.71 8.61 21.55
N PHE A 169 6.43 8.79 21.25
CA PHE A 169 5.92 8.72 19.88
C PHE A 169 6.41 9.88 19.01
N LYS A 170 6.49 11.08 19.56
CA LYS A 170 7.04 12.25 18.85
C LYS A 170 8.54 12.12 18.58
N ALA A 171 9.25 11.37 19.40
CA ALA A 171 10.68 11.09 19.23
C ALA A 171 10.94 9.93 18.22
N ALA A 172 9.96 9.06 17.99
CA ALA A 172 10.11 7.89 17.11
C ALA A 172 10.36 8.29 15.63
N PRO A 173 11.11 7.48 14.84
CA PRO A 173 11.76 6.25 15.23
C PRO A 173 13.10 6.53 15.97
N VAL A 174 13.43 5.72 16.95
CA VAL A 174 14.67 5.88 17.73
C VAL A 174 15.68 4.74 17.53
N PHE A 175 15.20 3.57 17.08
CA PHE A 175 16.04 2.38 16.90
C PHE A 175 16.53 2.19 15.46
N THR A 176 16.14 3.08 14.52
CA THR A 176 16.60 3.04 13.15
C THR A 176 17.92 3.82 12.96
N PRO A 177 18.77 3.46 11.98
CA PRO A 177 19.99 4.21 11.67
C PRO A 177 19.72 5.67 11.28
N ILE A 178 18.60 5.93 10.60
CA ILE A 178 18.15 7.28 10.23
C ILE A 178 16.86 7.55 10.99
N ARG A 179 16.84 8.66 11.69
CA ARG A 179 15.66 9.13 12.43
C ARG A 179 14.71 9.89 11.52
N ARG A 180 13.94 10.82 12.07
CA ARG A 180 13.00 11.65 11.28
C ARG A 180 13.73 12.45 10.23
N LEU A 181 13.19 12.42 9.02
CA LEU A 181 13.67 13.21 7.88
C LEU A 181 13.07 14.61 7.95
N ASP A 182 13.81 15.60 7.45
CA ASP A 182 13.27 16.94 7.20
C ASP A 182 12.50 16.97 5.88
N GLU A 183 11.27 16.47 5.93
CA GLU A 183 10.39 16.37 4.76
C GLU A 183 10.05 17.75 4.20
N THR A 184 9.95 18.77 5.04
CA THR A 184 9.67 20.13 4.64
C THR A 184 10.82 20.71 3.83
N GLN A 185 12.06 20.51 4.26
CA GLN A 185 13.23 20.94 3.51
C GLN A 185 13.36 20.16 2.21
N ALA A 186 13.15 18.85 2.23
CA ALA A 186 13.19 18.00 1.05
C ALA A 186 12.18 18.45 -0.03
N ALA A 187 10.97 18.82 0.39
CA ALA A 187 9.94 19.32 -0.53
C ALA A 187 10.22 20.74 -1.05
N ARG A 188 10.68 21.64 -0.18
CA ARG A 188 10.86 23.08 -0.53
C ARG A 188 12.20 23.38 -1.18
N LYS A 189 13.24 22.61 -0.85
CA LYS A 189 14.62 22.83 -1.34
C LYS A 189 15.26 21.50 -1.72
N PRO A 190 14.75 20.80 -2.76
CA PRO A 190 15.23 19.48 -3.13
C PRO A 190 16.68 19.54 -3.63
N VAL A 191 17.51 18.63 -3.17
CA VAL A 191 18.86 18.42 -3.69
C VAL A 191 18.77 17.35 -4.79
N LEU A 192 18.74 17.80 -6.05
CA LEU A 192 18.51 16.93 -7.22
C LEU A 192 19.80 16.28 -7.77
N ARG A 193 20.96 16.62 -7.21
CA ARG A 193 22.25 16.07 -7.64
C ARG A 193 23.02 15.60 -6.42
N TRP A 194 23.57 14.41 -6.49
CA TRP A 194 24.56 13.98 -5.52
C TRP A 194 25.82 14.87 -5.64
N LYS A 195 26.34 15.29 -4.50
CA LYS A 195 27.65 15.96 -4.38
C LYS A 195 28.41 15.23 -3.30
N GLU A 196 29.68 14.97 -3.57
CA GLU A 196 30.57 14.42 -2.55
C GLU A 196 30.71 15.46 -1.43
N GLU A 197 30.26 15.09 -0.23
CA GLU A 197 30.51 15.91 0.95
C GLU A 197 31.98 15.74 1.34
N PRO A 198 32.71 16.83 1.64
CA PRO A 198 34.06 16.69 2.16
C PRO A 198 33.98 15.84 3.44
N LEU A 199 34.75 14.75 3.52
CA LEU A 199 34.92 13.95 4.71
C LEU A 199 35.24 14.91 5.87
N ILE A 200 34.28 15.11 6.77
CA ILE A 200 34.57 15.78 8.03
C ILE A 200 35.49 14.83 8.78
N ALA A 201 36.76 15.19 8.86
CA ALA A 201 37.72 14.47 9.68
C ALA A 201 37.22 14.55 11.13
N VAL A 202 36.87 13.37 11.71
CA VAL A 202 36.50 13.22 13.11
C VAL A 202 37.75 13.30 13.98
#